data_e908490cf195f975a7fd5ac7ff9ad307
#
_entry.id   e908490cf195f975a7fd5ac7ff9ad307
#
_cell.length_a   1.000
_cell.length_b   1.000
_cell.length_c   1.000
_cell.angle_alpha   90.00
_cell.angle_beta   90.00
_cell.angle_gamma   90.00
#
_symmetry.space_group_name_H-M   'P 1'
#
loop_
_entity.id
_entity.type
_entity.pdbx_description
1 polymer ?
#
loop_
_entity_poly.entity_id
_entity_poly.type
_entity_poly.pdbx_seq_one_letter_code
_entity_poly.pdbx_strand_id
1 'polypeptide(L)'
;MDIIAKNIRHLRLQQKLSQEQLGMDLQISQSAVASYEAGRNEPSVKMLLKLSDYFKLSVDVLVRADLSRTDEKSLMKIGNRLLLPIQVSAEGKDNVEVVTAKSSAGYLNGYADPEYIESLSSMKLPIHITGKHRAFPIKGDSMPPASTGDFVVGRYVESLRELRDGSTYVLVTRDDGIVYKRVYRDEAKSQPIIQLHSDNPAYEPYAVKASHVLEMWEHVCLLRMHDRKPEDINIDSMIGFLRSMKVEMKGKNE
;
A
#
# COMPACT_ATOMS: atom_id res chain seq x y z
N MET A 1 -7.83 -17.91 -26.97
CA MET A 1 -6.50 -18.21 -26.41
C MET A 1 -6.57 -17.83 -24.95
N ASP A 2 -6.24 -18.75 -24.06
CA ASP A 2 -6.31 -18.56 -22.61
C ASP A 2 -5.39 -17.41 -22.16
N ILE A 3 -5.84 -16.62 -21.19
CA ILE A 3 -5.10 -15.46 -20.66
C ILE A 3 -3.73 -15.89 -20.12
N ILE A 4 -3.67 -17.01 -19.41
CA ILE A 4 -2.44 -17.57 -18.85
C ILE A 4 -1.42 -17.87 -19.97
N ALA A 5 -1.87 -18.52 -21.04
CA ALA A 5 -1.01 -18.87 -22.18
C ALA A 5 -0.40 -17.64 -22.86
N LYS A 6 -1.20 -16.59 -23.06
CA LYS A 6 -0.74 -15.31 -23.61
C LYS A 6 0.27 -14.64 -22.68
N ASN A 7 0.00 -14.64 -21.38
CA ASN A 7 0.85 -14.00 -20.39
C ASN A 7 2.21 -14.67 -20.28
N ILE A 8 2.26 -16.00 -20.21
CA ILE A 8 3.54 -16.74 -20.16
C ILE A 8 4.39 -16.38 -21.39
N ARG A 9 3.77 -16.44 -22.59
CA ARG A 9 4.47 -16.09 -23.83
C ARG A 9 4.96 -14.62 -23.83
N HIS A 10 4.10 -13.68 -23.41
CA HIS A 10 4.43 -12.26 -23.35
C HIS A 10 5.62 -11.99 -22.43
N LEU A 11 5.58 -12.50 -21.21
CA LEU A 11 6.63 -12.32 -20.20
C LEU A 11 7.97 -12.94 -20.65
N ARG A 12 7.94 -14.12 -21.23
CA ARG A 12 9.13 -14.75 -21.78
C ARG A 12 9.77 -13.88 -22.89
N LEU A 13 8.96 -13.39 -23.83
CA LEU A 13 9.45 -12.54 -24.92
C LEU A 13 9.97 -11.20 -24.41
N GLN A 14 9.35 -10.62 -23.39
CA GLN A 14 9.81 -9.38 -22.76
C GLN A 14 11.21 -9.56 -22.15
N GLN A 15 11.48 -10.72 -21.53
CA GLN A 15 12.82 -11.07 -21.02
C GLN A 15 13.78 -11.61 -22.10
N LYS A 16 13.34 -11.63 -23.39
CA LYS A 16 14.14 -12.13 -24.53
C LYS A 16 14.59 -13.59 -24.40
N LEU A 17 13.83 -14.41 -23.67
CA LEU A 17 14.14 -15.81 -23.44
C LEU A 17 13.58 -16.69 -24.57
N SER A 18 14.30 -17.79 -24.93
CA SER A 18 13.75 -18.88 -25.70
C SER A 18 12.84 -19.77 -24.83
N GLN A 19 11.96 -20.58 -25.43
CA GLN A 19 11.17 -21.57 -24.68
C GLN A 19 12.05 -22.59 -23.95
N GLU A 20 13.20 -22.92 -24.51
CA GLU A 20 14.17 -23.82 -23.92
C GLU A 20 14.82 -23.20 -22.68
N GLN A 21 15.25 -21.95 -22.76
CA GLN A 21 15.82 -21.21 -21.63
C GLN A 21 14.83 -21.09 -20.46
N LEU A 22 13.59 -20.69 -20.75
CA LEU A 22 12.53 -20.64 -19.72
C LEU A 22 12.27 -22.02 -19.12
N GLY A 23 12.30 -23.09 -19.96
CA GLY A 23 12.14 -24.46 -19.50
C GLY A 23 13.25 -24.87 -18.52
N MET A 24 14.51 -24.56 -18.85
CA MET A 24 15.67 -24.84 -17.98
C MET A 24 15.52 -24.11 -16.64
N ASP A 25 15.20 -22.83 -16.66
CA ASP A 25 15.06 -21.99 -15.44
C ASP A 25 13.92 -22.50 -14.53
N LEU A 26 12.81 -22.93 -15.13
CA LEU A 26 11.66 -23.48 -14.40
C LEU A 26 11.78 -24.97 -14.09
N GLN A 27 12.88 -25.64 -14.54
CA GLN A 27 13.10 -27.08 -14.41
C GLN A 27 11.99 -27.92 -15.04
N ILE A 28 11.58 -27.57 -16.25
CA ILE A 28 10.61 -28.29 -17.08
C ILE A 28 11.13 -28.41 -18.51
N SER A 29 10.51 -29.27 -19.32
CA SER A 29 10.89 -29.43 -20.72
C SER A 29 10.46 -28.22 -21.57
N GLN A 30 11.18 -27.93 -22.64
CA GLN A 30 10.78 -26.96 -23.67
C GLN A 30 9.37 -27.27 -24.22
N SER A 31 9.04 -28.55 -24.41
CA SER A 31 7.72 -28.97 -24.88
C SER A 31 6.59 -28.62 -23.89
N ALA A 32 6.87 -28.64 -22.58
CA ALA A 32 5.89 -28.21 -21.58
C ALA A 32 5.64 -26.70 -21.67
N VAL A 33 6.71 -25.88 -21.82
CA VAL A 33 6.57 -24.43 -22.03
C VAL A 33 5.76 -24.16 -23.31
N ALA A 34 6.10 -24.82 -24.41
CA ALA A 34 5.38 -24.69 -25.68
C ALA A 34 3.89 -25.08 -25.56
N SER A 35 3.60 -26.10 -24.75
CA SER A 35 2.22 -26.54 -24.48
C SER A 35 1.43 -25.51 -23.66
N TYR A 36 2.04 -24.89 -22.64
CA TYR A 36 1.43 -23.80 -21.87
C TYR A 36 1.15 -22.57 -22.74
N GLU A 37 2.15 -22.14 -23.53
CA GLU A 37 2.01 -20.97 -24.40
C GLU A 37 0.99 -21.17 -25.53
N ALA A 38 0.79 -22.40 -25.97
CA ALA A 38 -0.23 -22.77 -26.96
C ALA A 38 -1.63 -22.95 -26.35
N GLY A 39 -1.75 -22.93 -25.03
CA GLY A 39 -3.02 -23.19 -24.32
C GLY A 39 -3.50 -24.64 -24.44
N ARG A 40 -2.60 -25.59 -24.76
CA ARG A 40 -2.95 -27.00 -24.85
C ARG A 40 -3.05 -27.68 -23.47
N ASN A 41 -2.24 -27.20 -22.53
CA ASN A 41 -2.26 -27.62 -21.12
C ASN A 41 -2.26 -26.41 -20.21
N GLU A 42 -2.99 -26.50 -19.10
CA GLU A 42 -2.95 -25.48 -18.05
C GLU A 42 -1.81 -25.77 -17.05
N PRO A 43 -1.05 -24.75 -16.61
CA PRO A 43 -0.08 -24.94 -15.56
C PRO A 43 -0.76 -25.37 -14.25
N SER A 44 -0.19 -26.35 -13.56
CA SER A 44 -0.65 -26.70 -12.21
C SER A 44 -0.44 -25.55 -11.24
N VAL A 45 -1.15 -25.55 -10.08
CA VAL A 45 -0.98 -24.55 -9.03
C VAL A 45 0.50 -24.41 -8.62
N LYS A 46 1.21 -25.54 -8.50
CA LYS A 46 2.66 -25.53 -8.21
C LYS A 46 3.48 -24.83 -9.29
N MET A 47 3.08 -24.98 -10.55
CA MET A 47 3.75 -24.31 -11.68
C MET A 47 3.40 -22.83 -11.74
N LEU A 48 2.15 -22.45 -11.43
CA LEU A 48 1.75 -21.04 -11.34
C LEU A 48 2.53 -20.30 -10.24
N LEU A 49 2.78 -20.95 -9.10
CA LEU A 49 3.65 -20.41 -8.04
C LEU A 49 5.09 -20.22 -8.54
N LYS A 50 5.66 -21.22 -9.23
CA LYS A 50 7.01 -21.09 -9.82
C LYS A 50 7.10 -19.95 -10.85
N LEU A 51 6.09 -19.80 -11.71
CA LEU A 51 6.00 -18.72 -12.67
C LEU A 51 5.86 -17.35 -11.99
N SER A 52 5.05 -17.28 -10.94
CA SER A 52 4.89 -16.10 -10.09
C SER A 52 6.23 -15.67 -9.48
N ASP A 53 6.96 -16.62 -8.88
CA ASP A 53 8.26 -16.36 -8.28
C ASP A 53 9.33 -15.95 -9.32
N TYR A 54 9.30 -16.58 -10.50
CA TYR A 54 10.26 -16.33 -11.57
C TYR A 54 10.06 -14.94 -12.19
N PHE A 55 8.82 -14.62 -12.57
CA PHE A 55 8.48 -13.34 -13.20
C PHE A 55 8.21 -12.22 -12.20
N LYS A 56 8.28 -12.49 -10.90
CA LYS A 56 8.00 -11.51 -9.82
C LYS A 56 6.62 -10.87 -9.92
N LEU A 57 5.63 -11.65 -10.35
CA LEU A 57 4.23 -11.26 -10.49
C LEU A 57 3.34 -12.14 -9.63
N SER A 58 2.24 -11.61 -9.08
CA SER A 58 1.30 -12.45 -8.34
C SER A 58 0.59 -13.45 -9.27
N VAL A 59 0.18 -14.60 -8.72
CA VAL A 59 -0.61 -15.59 -9.47
C VAL A 59 -1.90 -14.98 -9.99
N ASP A 60 -2.55 -14.09 -9.22
CA ASP A 60 -3.78 -13.39 -9.65
C ASP A 60 -3.55 -12.57 -10.94
N VAL A 61 -2.44 -11.86 -11.03
CA VAL A 61 -2.05 -11.12 -12.25
C VAL A 61 -1.81 -12.07 -13.41
N LEU A 62 -1.10 -13.17 -13.19
CA LEU A 62 -0.82 -14.16 -14.24
C LEU A 62 -2.09 -14.78 -14.83
N VAL A 63 -3.13 -14.97 -14.01
CA VAL A 63 -4.35 -15.68 -14.43
C VAL A 63 -5.48 -14.76 -14.90
N ARG A 64 -5.50 -13.48 -14.49
CA ARG A 64 -6.63 -12.57 -14.75
C ARG A 64 -6.32 -11.39 -15.66
N ALA A 65 -5.08 -10.92 -15.67
CA ALA A 65 -4.68 -9.76 -16.44
C ALA A 65 -4.26 -10.14 -17.87
N ASP A 66 -4.63 -9.36 -18.87
CA ASP A 66 -4.04 -9.47 -20.22
C ASP A 66 -2.77 -8.60 -20.29
N LEU A 67 -1.61 -9.19 -19.93
CA LEU A 67 -0.34 -8.49 -19.87
C LEU A 67 0.15 -7.96 -21.22
N SER A 68 -0.37 -8.49 -22.33
CA SER A 68 -0.03 -8.01 -23.67
C SER A 68 -0.67 -6.67 -24.03
N ARG A 69 -1.69 -6.25 -23.27
CA ARG A 69 -2.44 -5.01 -23.48
C ARG A 69 -2.25 -4.01 -22.36
N THR A 70 -1.53 -4.40 -21.33
CA THR A 70 -1.43 -3.64 -20.10
C THR A 70 -0.07 -2.99 -20.04
N ASP A 71 -0.04 -1.66 -20.00
CA ASP A 71 1.16 -0.88 -19.70
C ASP A 71 1.67 -1.24 -18.29
N GLU A 72 2.99 -1.31 -18.07
CA GLU A 72 3.60 -1.67 -16.77
C GLU A 72 3.00 -0.89 -15.60
N LYS A 73 2.65 0.38 -15.83
CA LYS A 73 1.94 1.22 -14.86
C LYS A 73 0.49 0.81 -14.61
N SER A 74 -0.12 0.08 -15.53
CA SER A 74 -1.51 -0.41 -15.43
C SER A 74 -1.59 -1.78 -14.76
N LEU A 75 -0.50 -2.57 -14.73
CA LEU A 75 -0.40 -3.83 -14.00
C LEU A 75 -0.62 -3.66 -12.50
N MET A 76 -0.30 -2.48 -11.97
CA MET A 76 -0.55 -2.12 -10.57
C MET A 76 -2.04 -1.84 -10.26
N LYS A 77 -2.93 -1.82 -11.26
CA LYS A 77 -4.35 -1.40 -11.10
C LYS A 77 -5.39 -2.46 -11.41
N ILE A 78 -5.02 -3.72 -11.52
CA ILE A 78 -5.98 -4.76 -11.85
C ILE A 78 -6.90 -5.03 -10.66
N GLY A 79 -8.14 -4.61 -10.81
CA GLY A 79 -9.23 -4.95 -9.92
C GLY A 79 -9.24 -4.24 -8.55
N ASN A 80 -8.95 -2.94 -8.47
CA ASN A 80 -8.89 -2.19 -7.20
C ASN A 80 -7.90 -2.76 -6.15
N ARG A 81 -6.96 -3.62 -6.58
CA ARG A 81 -5.89 -4.16 -5.74
C ARG A 81 -4.59 -3.46 -6.10
N LEU A 82 -4.03 -2.77 -5.16
CA LEU A 82 -2.65 -2.29 -5.22
C LEU A 82 -1.76 -3.51 -4.94
N LEU A 83 -1.17 -4.09 -5.99
CA LEU A 83 -0.21 -5.18 -5.82
C LEU A 83 1.15 -4.56 -5.53
N LEU A 84 1.51 -4.48 -4.27
CA LEU A 84 2.89 -4.23 -3.88
C LEU A 84 3.70 -5.52 -4.06
N PRO A 85 4.97 -5.44 -4.49
CA PRO A 85 5.86 -6.59 -4.46
C PRO A 85 5.93 -7.12 -3.03
N ILE A 86 5.41 -8.32 -2.82
CA ILE A 86 5.54 -9.01 -1.55
C ILE A 86 6.94 -9.60 -1.54
N GLN A 87 7.87 -8.94 -0.88
CA GLN A 87 9.08 -9.59 -0.44
C GLN A 87 8.70 -10.52 0.71
N VAL A 88 8.48 -11.77 0.39
CA VAL A 88 8.54 -12.84 1.38
C VAL A 88 10.03 -13.03 1.66
N SER A 89 10.54 -12.41 2.72
CA SER A 89 11.86 -12.79 3.23
C SER A 89 11.80 -14.26 3.61
N ALA A 90 12.74 -15.06 3.10
CA ALA A 90 12.82 -16.50 3.30
C ALA A 90 12.94 -16.94 4.78
N GLU A 91 12.91 -16.02 5.72
CA GLU A 91 13.11 -16.25 7.15
C GLU A 91 11.93 -15.83 8.04
N GLY A 92 10.73 -15.53 7.50
CA GLY A 92 9.54 -15.30 8.34
C GLY A 92 9.71 -14.26 9.46
N LYS A 93 10.58 -13.27 9.30
CA LYS A 93 10.86 -12.28 10.35
C LYS A 93 9.88 -11.12 10.19
N ASP A 94 9.19 -10.81 11.28
CA ASP A 94 8.27 -9.69 11.47
C ASP A 94 9.02 -8.33 11.40
N ASN A 95 9.62 -8.02 10.24
CA ASN A 95 10.35 -6.78 10.03
C ASN A 95 9.39 -5.69 9.55
N VAL A 96 9.46 -4.53 10.19
CA VAL A 96 8.76 -3.31 9.80
C VAL A 96 9.71 -2.44 9.00
N GLU A 97 9.41 -2.17 7.74
CA GLU A 97 10.15 -1.22 6.91
C GLU A 97 9.92 0.21 7.43
N VAL A 98 10.98 1.01 7.53
CA VAL A 98 10.90 2.37 8.11
C VAL A 98 11.09 3.42 7.03
N VAL A 99 10.06 4.19 6.75
CA VAL A 99 10.14 5.37 5.90
C VAL A 99 10.69 6.52 6.74
N THR A 100 11.94 6.92 6.49
CA THR A 100 12.54 8.06 7.20
C THR A 100 12.02 9.40 6.65
N ALA A 101 12.19 10.49 7.37
CA ALA A 101 11.84 11.83 6.88
C ALA A 101 12.58 12.17 5.56
N LYS A 102 13.81 11.67 5.38
CA LYS A 102 14.60 11.84 4.15
C LYS A 102 14.05 11.01 3.00
N SER A 103 13.68 9.74 3.24
CA SER A 103 13.11 8.87 2.22
C SER A 103 11.64 9.22 1.90
N SER A 104 10.92 9.87 2.80
CA SER A 104 9.53 10.30 2.59
C SER A 104 9.35 11.22 1.37
N ALA A 105 10.34 12.07 1.06
CA ALA A 105 10.29 12.92 -0.14
C ALA A 105 10.41 12.12 -1.46
N GLY A 106 11.16 11.01 -1.45
CA GLY A 106 11.31 10.12 -2.61
C GLY A 106 10.26 9.00 -2.64
N TYR A 107 9.52 8.81 -1.56
CA TYR A 107 8.61 7.68 -1.40
C TYR A 107 7.50 7.64 -2.44
N LEU A 108 6.94 8.80 -2.80
CA LEU A 108 5.91 8.91 -3.84
C LEU A 108 6.38 8.45 -5.23
N ASN A 109 7.67 8.53 -5.50
CA ASN A 109 8.26 8.09 -6.76
C ASN A 109 8.77 6.64 -6.69
N GLY A 110 9.16 6.18 -5.49
CA GLY A 110 9.81 4.89 -5.27
C GLY A 110 8.95 3.83 -4.55
N TYR A 111 7.71 4.15 -4.11
CA TYR A 111 6.88 3.21 -3.33
C TYR A 111 6.59 1.89 -4.04
N ALA A 112 6.59 1.89 -5.37
CA ALA A 112 6.37 0.71 -6.22
C ALA A 112 7.69 0.08 -6.73
N ASP A 113 8.85 0.67 -6.42
CA ASP A 113 10.16 0.17 -6.81
C ASP A 113 10.70 -0.79 -5.73
N PRO A 114 10.89 -2.09 -6.05
CA PRO A 114 11.42 -3.06 -5.10
C PRO A 114 12.81 -2.67 -4.56
N GLU A 115 13.72 -2.17 -5.41
CA GLU A 115 15.08 -1.78 -5.00
C GLU A 115 15.04 -0.62 -4.01
N TYR A 116 14.13 0.35 -4.23
CA TYR A 116 13.92 1.43 -3.29
C TYR A 116 13.38 0.92 -1.95
N ILE A 117 12.41 0.02 -1.96
CA ILE A 117 11.83 -0.55 -0.73
C ILE A 117 12.87 -1.40 0.02
N GLU A 118 13.70 -2.17 -0.69
CA GLU A 118 14.81 -2.93 -0.09
C GLU A 118 15.85 -2.02 0.57
N SER A 119 16.03 -0.82 0.07
CA SER A 119 16.94 0.17 0.64
C SER A 119 16.44 0.83 1.93
N LEU A 120 15.15 0.67 2.27
CA LEU A 120 14.59 1.20 3.52
C LEU A 120 15.18 0.48 4.73
N SER A 121 15.46 1.24 5.78
CA SER A 121 15.83 0.65 7.07
C SER A 121 14.70 -0.21 7.59
N SER A 122 15.02 -1.27 8.31
CA SER A 122 14.02 -2.13 8.95
C SER A 122 14.21 -2.19 10.46
N MET A 123 13.11 -2.38 11.18
CA MET A 123 13.13 -2.61 12.63
C MET A 123 12.25 -3.78 13.01
N LYS A 124 12.48 -4.36 14.19
CA LYS A 124 11.60 -5.39 14.79
C LYS A 124 10.78 -4.78 15.90
N LEU A 125 9.50 -5.10 15.92
CA LEU A 125 8.65 -4.77 17.06
C LEU A 125 8.74 -5.88 18.13
N PRO A 126 8.56 -5.55 19.41
CA PRO A 126 8.54 -6.54 20.51
C PRO A 126 7.22 -7.31 20.59
N ILE A 127 6.40 -7.27 19.55
CA ILE A 127 5.12 -7.95 19.42
C ILE A 127 5.11 -8.76 18.12
N HIS A 128 4.42 -9.89 18.14
CA HIS A 128 4.21 -10.67 16.91
C HIS A 128 3.18 -9.98 16.03
N ILE A 129 3.55 -9.70 14.79
CA ILE A 129 2.69 -9.06 13.77
C ILE A 129 2.68 -9.94 12.53
N THR A 130 1.51 -10.11 11.91
CA THR A 130 1.34 -10.91 10.71
C THR A 130 1.01 -10.03 9.51
N GLY A 131 1.65 -10.30 8.37
CA GLY A 131 1.49 -9.54 7.15
C GLY A 131 2.54 -8.42 6.97
N LYS A 132 2.35 -7.59 5.95
CA LYS A 132 3.28 -6.53 5.63
C LYS A 132 3.03 -5.29 6.49
N HIS A 133 4.09 -4.79 7.13
CA HIS A 133 4.04 -3.62 8.01
C HIS A 133 5.08 -2.58 7.59
N ARG A 134 4.71 -1.32 7.76
CA ARG A 134 5.59 -0.18 7.48
C ARG A 134 5.39 0.92 8.50
N ALA A 135 6.48 1.57 8.91
CA ALA A 135 6.47 2.72 9.80
C ALA A 135 6.62 4.00 8.98
N PHE A 136 5.74 4.96 9.23
CA PHE A 136 5.70 6.24 8.54
C PHE A 136 5.94 7.38 9.51
N PRO A 137 6.77 8.38 9.16
CA PRO A 137 7.02 9.53 10.01
C PRO A 137 5.79 10.45 10.04
N ILE A 138 5.44 10.94 11.22
CA ILE A 138 4.38 11.92 11.40
C ILE A 138 4.93 13.34 11.24
N LYS A 139 4.15 14.16 10.54
CA LYS A 139 4.36 15.60 10.41
C LYS A 139 3.09 16.32 10.85
N GLY A 140 3.25 17.36 11.65
CA GLY A 140 2.12 18.13 12.18
C GLY A 140 1.47 17.50 13.41
N ASP A 141 0.30 18.00 13.74
CA ASP A 141 -0.47 17.70 14.95
C ASP A 141 -1.94 17.39 14.64
N SER A 142 -2.24 17.02 13.41
CA SER A 142 -3.63 16.78 12.95
C SER A 142 -4.28 15.55 13.56
N MET A 143 -3.49 14.63 14.13
CA MET A 143 -3.96 13.34 14.68
C MET A 143 -3.40 13.10 16.09
N PRO A 144 -3.80 13.90 17.11
CA PRO A 144 -3.34 13.68 18.45
C PRO A 144 -3.74 12.26 18.97
N PRO A 145 -2.91 11.59 19.79
CA PRO A 145 -1.69 12.11 20.44
C PRO A 145 -0.43 12.02 19.55
N ALA A 146 -0.55 11.62 18.27
CA ALA A 146 0.57 11.60 17.32
C ALA A 146 0.98 13.01 16.92
N SER A 147 2.28 13.24 16.77
CA SER A 147 2.84 14.53 16.40
C SER A 147 4.14 14.41 15.64
N THR A 148 4.64 15.54 15.15
CA THR A 148 5.92 15.62 14.44
C THR A 148 7.03 14.89 15.18
N GLY A 149 7.72 13.97 14.49
CA GLY A 149 8.80 13.15 15.00
C GLY A 149 8.39 11.77 15.51
N ASP A 150 7.09 11.51 15.71
CA ASP A 150 6.58 10.18 15.99
C ASP A 150 6.50 9.35 14.71
N PHE A 151 6.34 8.02 14.84
CA PHE A 151 6.09 7.11 13.71
C PHE A 151 4.81 6.33 13.95
N VAL A 152 4.00 6.21 12.90
CA VAL A 152 2.85 5.29 12.88
C VAL A 152 3.27 4.03 12.15
N VAL A 153 3.11 2.88 12.80
CA VAL A 153 3.21 1.57 12.16
C VAL A 153 1.85 1.21 11.61
N GLY A 154 1.81 0.95 10.31
CA GLY A 154 0.61 0.52 9.61
C GLY A 154 0.77 -0.89 9.05
N ARG A 155 -0.33 -1.65 9.05
CA ARG A 155 -0.50 -2.90 8.33
C ARG A 155 -1.04 -2.62 6.94
N TYR A 156 -0.44 -3.20 5.93
CA TYR A 156 -0.89 -3.04 4.55
C TYR A 156 -2.31 -3.53 4.32
N VAL A 157 -3.09 -2.75 3.61
CA VAL A 157 -4.48 -3.05 3.20
C VAL A 157 -4.55 -3.10 1.68
N GLU A 158 -4.92 -4.25 1.14
CA GLU A 158 -4.90 -4.49 -0.30
C GLU A 158 -6.08 -3.87 -1.04
N SER A 159 -7.22 -3.76 -0.37
CA SER A 159 -8.48 -3.36 -1.00
C SER A 159 -9.21 -2.28 -0.22
N LEU A 160 -9.80 -1.32 -0.95
CA LEU A 160 -10.70 -0.33 -0.37
C LEU A 160 -11.90 -0.96 0.38
N ARG A 161 -12.28 -2.20 0.03
CA ARG A 161 -13.36 -2.93 0.71
C ARG A 161 -13.00 -3.33 2.13
N GLU A 162 -11.72 -3.42 2.45
CA GLU A 162 -11.21 -3.77 3.78
C GLU A 162 -11.14 -2.56 4.70
N LEU A 163 -11.30 -1.34 4.18
CA LEU A 163 -11.35 -0.13 4.99
C LEU A 163 -12.51 -0.21 5.97
N ARG A 164 -12.23 0.16 7.20
CA ARG A 164 -13.23 0.27 8.28
C ARG A 164 -13.48 1.73 8.57
N ASP A 165 -14.74 2.14 8.41
CA ASP A 165 -15.14 3.52 8.68
C ASP A 165 -14.85 3.90 10.13
N GLY A 166 -14.34 5.10 10.34
CA GLY A 166 -13.94 5.59 11.64
C GLY A 166 -12.60 5.07 12.16
N SER A 167 -11.94 4.16 11.44
CA SER A 167 -10.58 3.71 11.79
C SER A 167 -9.50 4.62 11.19
N THR A 168 -8.31 4.61 11.78
CA THR A 168 -7.19 5.44 11.36
C THR A 168 -6.26 4.70 10.40
N TYR A 169 -5.83 5.40 9.38
CA TYR A 169 -4.97 4.86 8.32
C TYR A 169 -3.86 5.84 7.97
N VAL A 170 -2.71 5.32 7.59
CA VAL A 170 -1.76 6.05 6.76
C VAL A 170 -2.14 5.80 5.30
N LEU A 171 -2.37 6.87 4.57
CA LEU A 171 -2.66 6.84 3.14
C LEU A 171 -1.50 7.48 2.39
N VAL A 172 -1.06 6.84 1.34
CA VAL A 172 -0.16 7.43 0.35
C VAL A 172 -1.02 7.89 -0.82
N THR A 173 -1.09 9.17 -1.05
CA THR A 173 -1.93 9.78 -2.09
C THR A 173 -1.07 10.51 -3.11
N ARG A 174 -1.62 10.71 -4.31
CA ARG A 174 -0.93 11.44 -5.38
C ARG A 174 -0.80 12.93 -5.08
N ASP A 175 -1.82 13.50 -4.43
CA ASP A 175 -1.95 14.93 -4.28
C ASP A 175 -1.37 15.42 -2.95
N ASP A 176 -1.63 14.67 -1.85
CA ASP A 176 -1.26 15.08 -0.49
C ASP A 176 -0.02 14.34 0.05
N GLY A 177 0.51 13.37 -0.72
CA GLY A 177 1.63 12.55 -0.26
C GLY A 177 1.23 11.55 0.81
N ILE A 178 2.04 11.44 1.87
CA ILE A 178 1.80 10.55 3.00
C ILE A 178 0.99 11.30 4.04
N VAL A 179 -0.24 10.84 4.30
CA VAL A 179 -1.14 11.42 5.30
C VAL A 179 -1.62 10.36 6.30
N TYR A 180 -1.72 10.74 7.58
CA TYR A 180 -2.31 9.92 8.63
C TYR A 180 -3.64 10.53 9.05
N LYS A 181 -4.76 9.80 8.84
CA LYS A 181 -6.12 10.32 9.01
C LYS A 181 -7.09 9.23 9.46
N ARG A 182 -8.25 9.65 9.98
CA ARG A 182 -9.42 8.82 10.18
C ARG A 182 -10.22 8.77 8.89
N VAL A 183 -10.63 7.57 8.47
CA VAL A 183 -11.17 7.31 7.14
C VAL A 183 -12.65 6.96 7.22
N TYR A 184 -13.44 7.51 6.29
CA TYR A 184 -14.83 7.13 6.05
C TYR A 184 -15.07 6.97 4.55
N ARG A 185 -15.77 5.91 4.16
CA ARG A 185 -16.12 5.65 2.75
C ARG A 185 -17.39 6.39 2.39
N ASP A 186 -17.41 7.01 1.24
CA ASP A 186 -18.63 7.58 0.64
C ASP A 186 -18.98 6.74 -0.61
N GLU A 187 -19.88 5.77 -0.41
CA GLU A 187 -20.32 4.83 -1.46
C GLU A 187 -21.45 5.43 -2.33
N ALA A 188 -22.00 6.58 -1.96
CA ALA A 188 -23.16 7.19 -2.63
C ALA A 188 -22.83 7.78 -4.01
N LYS A 189 -21.56 7.86 -4.41
CA LYS A 189 -21.13 8.48 -5.66
C LYS A 189 -20.69 7.44 -6.68
N SER A 190 -20.89 7.74 -7.96
CA SER A 190 -20.47 6.92 -9.10
C SER A 190 -18.95 6.64 -9.14
N GLN A 191 -18.15 7.47 -8.47
CA GLN A 191 -16.73 7.23 -8.21
C GLN A 191 -16.51 7.17 -6.70
N PRO A 192 -15.87 6.11 -6.16
CA PRO A 192 -15.61 5.98 -4.74
C PRO A 192 -14.78 7.15 -4.22
N ILE A 193 -15.28 7.81 -3.19
CA ILE A 193 -14.60 8.89 -2.48
C ILE A 193 -14.31 8.43 -1.06
N ILE A 194 -13.17 8.85 -0.54
CA ILE A 194 -12.75 8.62 0.83
C ILE A 194 -12.72 9.97 1.54
N GLN A 195 -13.50 10.09 2.61
CA GLN A 195 -13.45 11.25 3.50
C GLN A 195 -12.34 11.06 4.52
N LEU A 196 -11.47 12.04 4.64
CA LEU A 196 -10.34 12.08 5.54
C LEU A 196 -10.58 13.09 6.65
N HIS A 197 -10.68 12.59 7.87
CA HIS A 197 -10.93 13.39 9.06
C HIS A 197 -9.70 13.43 9.93
N SER A 198 -9.44 14.58 10.51
CA SER A 198 -8.44 14.78 11.55
C SER A 198 -9.07 14.63 12.92
N ASP A 199 -8.34 14.04 13.88
CA ASP A 199 -8.79 14.00 15.28
C ASP A 199 -8.61 15.37 15.97
N ASN A 200 -7.76 16.23 15.43
CA ASN A 200 -7.65 17.64 15.84
C ASN A 200 -8.69 18.48 15.08
N PRO A 201 -9.68 19.06 15.79
CA PRO A 201 -10.78 19.82 15.17
C PRO A 201 -10.35 21.13 14.49
N ALA A 202 -9.09 21.54 14.63
CA ALA A 202 -8.53 22.67 13.90
C ALA A 202 -8.36 22.39 12.40
N TYR A 203 -8.46 21.13 11.99
CA TYR A 203 -8.29 20.69 10.60
C TYR A 203 -9.63 20.20 10.05
N GLU A 204 -10.14 20.90 9.04
CA GLU A 204 -11.38 20.52 8.36
C GLU A 204 -11.25 19.17 7.64
N PRO A 205 -12.31 18.36 7.63
CA PRO A 205 -12.38 17.15 6.83
C PRO A 205 -12.29 17.47 5.34
N TYR A 206 -11.67 16.56 4.57
CA TYR A 206 -11.61 16.70 3.13
C TYR A 206 -11.73 15.35 2.42
N ALA A 207 -12.04 15.41 1.13
CA ALA A 207 -12.32 14.23 0.33
C ALA A 207 -11.17 13.94 -0.65
N VAL A 208 -10.82 12.66 -0.78
CA VAL A 208 -9.85 12.17 -1.75
C VAL A 208 -10.53 11.13 -2.65
N LYS A 209 -10.29 11.22 -3.96
CA LYS A 209 -10.75 10.20 -4.90
C LYS A 209 -10.01 8.89 -4.63
N ALA A 210 -10.73 7.78 -4.56
CA ALA A 210 -10.13 6.46 -4.37
C ALA A 210 -9.04 6.14 -5.41
N SER A 211 -9.18 6.65 -6.65
CA SER A 211 -8.18 6.51 -7.71
C SER A 211 -6.87 7.28 -7.47
N HIS A 212 -6.85 8.21 -6.52
CA HIS A 212 -5.66 8.97 -6.13
C HIS A 212 -4.92 8.35 -4.94
N VAL A 213 -5.53 7.35 -4.29
CA VAL A 213 -4.88 6.60 -3.22
C VAL A 213 -3.97 5.55 -3.84
N LEU A 214 -2.70 5.59 -3.49
CA LEU A 214 -1.64 4.71 -3.98
C LEU A 214 -1.41 3.53 -3.04
N GLU A 215 -1.42 3.77 -1.72
CA GLU A 215 -1.28 2.76 -0.68
C GLU A 215 -2.16 3.09 0.52
N MET A 216 -2.56 2.05 1.24
CA MET A 216 -3.33 2.14 2.46
C MET A 216 -2.71 1.26 3.54
N TRP A 217 -2.56 1.81 4.75
CA TRP A 217 -1.95 1.15 5.88
C TRP A 217 -2.80 1.37 7.12
N GLU A 218 -3.47 0.31 7.59
CA GLU A 218 -4.27 0.35 8.82
C GLU A 218 -3.37 0.55 10.03
N HIS A 219 -3.73 1.46 10.91
CA HIS A 219 -2.97 1.73 12.14
C HIS A 219 -2.82 0.48 13.00
N VAL A 220 -1.59 0.19 13.42
CA VAL A 220 -1.26 -0.89 14.36
C VAL A 220 -0.80 -0.30 15.69
N CYS A 221 0.21 0.57 15.66
CA CYS A 221 0.71 1.23 16.85
C CYS A 221 1.40 2.57 16.52
N LEU A 222 1.53 3.41 17.52
CA LEU A 222 2.26 4.66 17.48
C LEU A 222 3.59 4.47 18.23
N LEU A 223 4.69 4.77 17.55
CA LEU A 223 6.02 4.83 18.15
C LEU A 223 6.37 6.27 18.47
N ARG A 224 6.38 6.58 19.74
CA ARG A 224 6.75 7.91 20.23
C ARG A 224 8.24 7.98 20.44
N MET A 225 8.88 8.94 19.77
CA MET A 225 10.34 9.12 19.82
C MET A 225 10.79 10.15 20.84
N HIS A 226 9.86 10.96 21.32
CA HIS A 226 10.16 12.04 22.27
C HIS A 226 9.24 11.96 23.47
N ASP A 227 9.80 12.17 24.65
CA ASP A 227 9.00 12.36 25.85
C ASP A 227 8.38 13.78 25.80
N ARG A 228 7.08 13.85 26.07
CA ARG A 228 6.34 15.12 26.10
C ARG A 228 5.94 15.43 27.52
N LYS A 229 6.14 16.66 27.90
CA LYS A 229 5.59 17.16 29.16
C LYS A 229 4.06 17.13 29.08
N PRO A 230 3.37 16.70 30.15
CA PRO A 230 1.89 16.71 30.21
C PRO A 230 1.28 18.08 29.91
N GLU A 231 1.99 19.16 30.21
CA GLU A 231 1.58 20.54 29.96
C GLU A 231 1.46 20.88 28.46
N ASP A 232 2.35 20.31 27.62
CA ASP A 232 2.31 20.53 26.17
C ASP A 232 1.07 19.90 25.52
N ILE A 233 0.56 18.83 26.12
CA ILE A 233 -0.66 18.14 25.65
C ILE A 233 -1.90 18.98 25.99
N ASN A 234 -1.88 19.67 27.12
CA ASN A 234 -3.03 20.40 27.65
C ASN A 234 -3.31 21.71 26.90
N ILE A 235 -2.26 22.42 26.48
CA ILE A 235 -2.38 23.70 25.77
C ILE A 235 -2.92 23.47 24.34
N ASP A 236 -2.39 22.52 23.61
CA ASP A 236 -2.86 22.21 22.24
C ASP A 236 -4.31 21.70 22.23
N SER A 237 -4.67 20.87 23.22
CA SER A 237 -6.05 20.42 23.42
C SER A 237 -6.99 21.57 23.79
N MET A 238 -6.53 22.51 24.62
CA MET A 238 -7.30 23.71 24.99
C MET A 238 -7.49 24.65 23.81
N ILE A 239 -6.47 24.88 23.01
CA ILE A 239 -6.53 25.72 21.81
C ILE A 239 -7.49 25.09 20.78
N GLY A 240 -7.45 23.78 20.58
CA GLY A 240 -8.36 23.03 19.73
C GLY A 240 -9.82 23.18 20.20
N PHE A 241 -10.05 23.00 21.50
CA PHE A 241 -11.39 23.17 22.11
C PHE A 241 -11.92 24.60 21.99
N LEU A 242 -11.09 25.61 22.25
CA LEU A 242 -11.48 27.01 22.09
C LEU A 242 -11.80 27.40 20.65
N ARG A 243 -11.10 26.82 19.67
CA ARG A 243 -11.38 27.03 18.23
C ARG A 243 -12.69 26.38 17.83
N SER A 244 -13.02 25.17 18.31
CA SER A 244 -14.31 24.51 18.00
C SER A 244 -15.48 25.30 18.60
N MET A 245 -15.37 25.81 19.81
CA MET A 245 -16.40 26.66 20.43
C MET A 245 -16.63 27.97 19.64
N LYS A 246 -15.57 28.55 19.06
CA LYS A 246 -15.69 29.77 18.24
C LYS A 246 -16.44 29.53 16.93
N VAL A 247 -16.35 28.35 16.35
CA VAL A 247 -17.09 27.93 15.15
C VAL A 247 -18.58 27.73 15.48
N GLU A 248 -18.89 27.06 16.57
CA GLU A 248 -20.29 26.86 17.00
C GLU A 248 -21.02 28.17 17.33
N MET A 249 -20.30 29.15 17.88
CA MET A 249 -20.88 30.46 18.19
C MET A 249 -21.12 31.32 16.94
N LYS A 250 -20.35 31.13 15.85
CA LYS A 250 -20.60 31.82 14.58
C LYS A 250 -21.78 31.23 13.81
N GLY A 251 -22.02 29.91 13.90
CA GLY A 251 -23.15 29.26 13.22
C GLY A 251 -24.50 29.44 13.89
N LYS A 252 -24.59 30.07 15.08
CA LYS A 252 -25.85 30.37 15.78
C LYS A 252 -26.33 31.82 15.60
N ASN A 253 -25.56 32.65 14.90
CA ASN A 253 -25.87 34.09 14.66
C ASN A 253 -26.18 34.38 13.20
N GLU A 254 -26.41 33.38 12.36
CA GLU A 254 -27.04 33.45 11.05
C GLU A 254 -28.37 32.66 11.09
#